data_996dc898043c4210e8344e27e38e2ddb
#
_entry.id   996dc898043c4210e8344e27e38e2ddb
#
_cell.length_a   1.000
_cell.length_b   1.000
_cell.length_c   1.000
_cell.angle_alpha   90.00
_cell.angle_beta   90.00
_cell.angle_gamma   90.00
#
_symmetry.space_group_name_H-M   'P 1'
#
loop_
_entity.id
_entity.type
_entity.pdbx_description
1 polymer ?
#
loop_
_entity_poly.entity_id
_entity_poly.type
_entity_poly.pdbx_seq_one_letter_code
_entity_poly.pdbx_strand_id
1 'polypeptide(L)'
;MTTTECVELVADIHPQVAELLSETPLSHEQSIDDLPSQTWKRLCARVPLDRETLWWIFGLNENIRVHAPQVWVDEIRQRLKSMQQFYLNEDALVVAASTHSSVGTAVVQHNV
;
A
#
# COMPACT_ATOMS: atom_id res chain seq x y z
N MET A 1 7.20 12.78 28.91
CA MET A 1 6.30 12.82 27.76
C MET A 1 7.03 12.49 26.48
N THR A 2 6.46 11.61 25.71
CA THR A 2 7.09 11.18 24.47
C THR A 2 6.49 11.94 23.30
N THR A 3 7.34 12.52 22.47
CA THR A 3 6.91 13.21 21.29
C THR A 3 7.19 12.34 20.07
N THR A 4 6.15 12.08 19.30
CA THR A 4 6.32 11.30 18.09
C THR A 4 7.14 12.08 17.09
N GLU A 5 8.15 11.44 16.55
CA GLU A 5 8.97 12.04 15.52
C GLU A 5 8.14 12.22 14.26
N CYS A 6 8.30 13.35 13.59
CA CYS A 6 7.62 13.62 12.33
C CYS A 6 8.59 13.48 11.19
N VAL A 7 8.08 13.01 10.06
CA VAL A 7 8.89 12.82 8.87
C VAL A 7 8.16 13.40 7.67
N GLU A 8 8.90 13.62 6.61
CA GLU A 8 8.34 14.07 5.35
C GLU A 8 7.89 12.86 4.55
N LEU A 9 6.59 12.73 4.37
CA LEU A 9 6.04 11.69 3.50
C LEU A 9 6.00 12.23 2.09
N VAL A 10 6.69 11.55 1.18
CA VAL A 10 6.66 11.88 -0.24
C VAL A 10 6.11 10.67 -0.97
N ALA A 11 5.04 10.86 -1.70
CA ALA A 11 4.37 9.74 -2.37
C ALA A 11 3.66 10.21 -3.62
N ASP A 12 3.48 9.30 -4.55
CA ASP A 12 2.59 9.53 -5.67
C ASP A 12 1.25 8.91 -5.33
N ILE A 13 0.17 9.63 -5.58
CA ILE A 13 -1.17 9.18 -5.19
C ILE A 13 -2.12 9.23 -6.37
N HIS A 14 -3.03 8.27 -6.36
CA HIS A 14 -4.11 8.21 -7.35
C HIS A 14 -4.97 9.47 -7.26
N PRO A 15 -5.53 9.95 -8.38
CA PRO A 15 -6.37 11.15 -8.34
C PRO A 15 -7.50 11.11 -7.33
N GLN A 16 -8.09 9.94 -7.09
CA GLN A 16 -9.15 9.81 -6.09
C GLN A 16 -8.63 10.04 -4.68
N VAL A 17 -7.41 9.60 -4.40
CA VAL A 17 -6.79 9.84 -3.12
C VAL A 17 -6.47 11.33 -2.96
N ALA A 18 -6.02 11.95 -4.05
CA ALA A 18 -5.73 13.39 -4.03
C ALA A 18 -6.99 14.18 -3.71
N GLU A 19 -8.11 13.79 -4.30
CA GLU A 19 -9.38 14.45 -4.04
C GLU A 19 -9.79 14.30 -2.58
N LEU A 20 -9.66 13.09 -2.06
CA LEU A 20 -9.96 12.82 -0.65
C LEU A 20 -9.11 13.69 0.27
N LEU A 21 -7.81 13.77 0.01
CA LEU A 21 -6.88 14.52 0.85
C LEU A 21 -7.03 16.02 0.69
N SER A 22 -7.61 16.47 -0.42
CA SER A 22 -7.92 17.89 -0.57
C SER A 22 -9.04 18.30 0.37
N GLU A 23 -9.97 17.41 0.61
CA GLU A 23 -11.08 17.68 1.51
C GLU A 23 -10.71 17.38 2.96
N THR A 24 -9.92 16.34 3.17
CA THR A 24 -9.52 15.92 4.51
C THR A 24 -8.00 15.78 4.54
N PRO A 25 -7.28 16.89 4.73
CA PRO A 25 -5.82 16.84 4.68
C PRO A 25 -5.20 15.92 5.71
N LEU A 26 -4.12 15.29 5.33
CA LEU A 26 -3.37 14.40 6.19
C LEU A 26 -2.68 15.15 7.31
N SER A 27 -2.24 16.36 7.02
CA SER A 27 -1.61 17.21 8.02
C SER A 27 -1.73 18.67 7.58
N HIS A 28 -1.40 19.58 8.49
CA HIS A 28 -1.41 21.01 8.17
C HIS A 28 -0.35 21.36 7.15
N GLU A 29 0.73 20.57 7.12
CA GLU A 29 1.83 20.80 6.19
C GLU A 29 1.76 19.79 5.07
N GLN A 30 0.79 19.99 4.20
CA GLN A 30 0.54 19.09 3.09
C GLN A 30 0.51 19.85 1.79
N SER A 31 1.13 19.30 0.77
CA SER A 31 1.01 19.84 -0.58
C SER A 31 0.72 18.69 -1.55
N ILE A 32 -0.09 18.98 -2.54
CA ILE A 32 -0.44 18.02 -3.59
C ILE A 32 -0.21 18.74 -4.91
N ASP A 33 0.72 18.21 -5.70
CA ASP A 33 1.12 18.84 -6.95
C ASP A 33 0.92 17.89 -8.12
N ASP A 34 0.75 18.45 -9.29
CA ASP A 34 0.62 17.66 -10.51
C ASP A 34 1.96 17.05 -10.87
N LEU A 35 1.88 15.85 -11.47
CA LEU A 35 3.06 15.18 -12.00
C LEU A 35 3.03 15.29 -13.52
N PRO A 36 4.20 15.53 -14.15
CA PRO A 36 4.25 15.68 -15.60
C PRO A 36 3.77 14.42 -16.32
N SER A 37 2.94 14.60 -17.33
CA SER A 37 2.53 13.55 -18.23
C SER A 37 1.78 12.40 -17.59
N GLN A 38 1.15 12.64 -16.43
CA GLN A 38 0.35 11.60 -15.82
C GLN A 38 -0.74 12.21 -14.95
N THR A 39 -1.73 11.39 -14.61
CA THR A 39 -2.88 11.85 -13.83
C THR A 39 -2.64 11.76 -12.32
N TRP A 40 -1.67 10.98 -11.91
CA TRP A 40 -1.34 10.86 -10.50
C TRP A 40 -0.74 12.16 -10.00
N LYS A 41 -0.81 12.36 -8.69
CA LYS A 41 -0.34 13.59 -8.06
C LYS A 41 0.79 13.28 -7.10
N ARG A 42 1.62 14.29 -6.84
CA ARG A 42 2.69 14.18 -5.86
C ARG A 42 2.21 14.72 -4.52
N LEU A 43 2.22 13.87 -3.52
CA LEU A 43 1.88 14.25 -2.15
C LEU A 43 3.15 14.46 -1.36
N CYS A 44 3.23 15.61 -0.69
CA CYS A 44 4.28 15.88 0.30
C CYS A 44 3.59 16.32 1.57
N ALA A 45 3.84 15.62 2.66
CA ALA A 45 3.18 15.94 3.91
C ALA A 45 4.08 15.60 5.08
N ARG A 46 4.04 16.46 6.09
CA ARG A 46 4.78 16.17 7.31
C ARG A 46 3.86 15.39 8.25
N VAL A 47 4.22 14.16 8.54
CA VAL A 47 3.37 13.25 9.28
C VAL A 47 4.14 12.55 10.40
N PRO A 48 3.42 12.05 11.42
CA PRO A 48 4.10 11.30 12.48
C PRO A 48 4.71 10.02 11.94
N LEU A 49 5.90 9.72 12.43
CA LEU A 49 6.56 8.46 12.10
C LEU A 49 6.04 7.40 13.05
N ASP A 50 4.83 6.93 12.82
CA ASP A 50 4.22 5.95 13.70
C ASP A 50 3.51 4.87 12.89
N ARG A 51 3.08 3.84 13.62
CA ARG A 51 2.47 2.68 13.00
C ARG A 51 1.09 3.00 12.41
N GLU A 52 0.37 3.91 13.06
CA GLU A 52 -0.96 4.27 12.58
C GLU A 52 -0.92 4.93 11.22
N THR A 53 0.05 5.80 11.01
CA THR A 53 0.21 6.46 9.72
C THR A 53 0.58 5.45 8.64
N LEU A 54 1.47 4.51 8.99
CA LEU A 54 1.87 3.46 8.05
C LEU A 54 0.68 2.56 7.71
N TRP A 55 -0.13 2.22 8.71
CA TRP A 55 -1.32 1.41 8.46
C TRP A 55 -2.30 2.13 7.53
N TRP A 56 -2.43 3.44 7.71
CA TRP A 56 -3.28 4.22 6.83
C TRP A 56 -2.77 4.15 5.39
N ILE A 57 -1.46 4.22 5.22
CA ILE A 57 -0.84 4.10 3.90
C ILE A 57 -1.15 2.74 3.28
N PHE A 58 -1.01 1.67 4.05
CA PHE A 58 -1.33 0.34 3.57
C PHE A 58 -2.80 0.22 3.17
N GLY A 59 -3.68 0.96 3.82
CA GLY A 59 -5.10 0.94 3.49
C GLY A 59 -5.41 1.51 2.13
N LEU A 60 -4.50 2.25 1.54
CA LEU A 60 -4.69 2.80 0.21
C LEU A 60 -4.31 1.81 -0.88
N ASN A 61 -3.64 0.71 -0.51
CA ASN A 61 -3.27 -0.36 -1.43
C ASN A 61 -2.43 0.15 -2.59
N GLU A 62 -2.84 -0.17 -3.81
CA GLU A 62 -2.09 0.23 -5.00
C GLU A 62 -2.33 1.67 -5.43
N ASN A 63 -3.10 2.41 -4.66
CA ASN A 63 -3.43 3.80 -4.99
C ASN A 63 -2.41 4.80 -4.45
N ILE A 64 -1.35 4.32 -3.84
CA ILE A 64 -0.27 5.16 -3.33
C ILE A 64 1.06 4.47 -3.58
N ARG A 65 2.05 5.28 -3.93
CA ARG A 65 3.42 4.80 -4.11
C ARG A 65 4.34 5.68 -3.29
N VAL A 66 4.83 5.16 -2.18
CA VAL A 66 5.67 5.92 -1.25
C VAL A 66 7.10 5.99 -1.74
N HIS A 67 7.65 7.20 -1.74
CA HIS A 67 9.05 7.43 -2.08
C HIS A 67 9.90 7.70 -0.86
N ALA A 68 9.32 8.30 0.16
CA ALA A 68 10.02 8.63 1.40
C ALA A 68 9.01 8.67 2.55
N PRO A 69 9.41 8.37 3.77
CA PRO A 69 10.78 8.08 4.20
C PRO A 69 11.22 6.67 3.82
N GLN A 70 12.52 6.48 3.73
CA GLN A 70 13.06 5.21 3.27
C GLN A 70 12.69 4.05 4.20
N VAL A 71 12.58 4.31 5.48
CA VAL A 71 12.20 3.27 6.43
C VAL A 71 10.82 2.68 6.10
N TRP A 72 9.90 3.51 5.64
CA TRP A 72 8.58 3.04 5.24
C TRP A 72 8.63 2.33 3.89
N VAL A 73 9.46 2.82 2.98
CA VAL A 73 9.62 2.14 1.69
C VAL A 73 10.14 0.72 1.90
N ASP A 74 11.12 0.58 2.79
CA ASP A 74 11.68 -0.73 3.10
C ASP A 74 10.66 -1.63 3.77
N GLU A 75 9.87 -1.07 4.68
CA GLU A 75 8.83 -1.83 5.38
C GLU A 75 7.77 -2.30 4.39
N ILE A 76 7.37 -1.42 3.47
CA ILE A 76 6.38 -1.77 2.46
C ILE A 76 6.90 -2.88 1.57
N ARG A 77 8.14 -2.76 1.13
CA ARG A 77 8.75 -3.80 0.29
C ARG A 77 8.78 -5.15 0.98
N GLN A 78 9.14 -5.14 2.26
CA GLN A 78 9.23 -6.37 3.01
C GLN A 78 7.86 -7.03 3.17
N ARG A 79 6.84 -6.22 3.44
CA ARG A 79 5.50 -6.74 3.59
C ARG A 79 4.94 -7.27 2.27
N LEU A 80 5.22 -6.56 1.18
CA LEU A 80 4.82 -7.03 -0.14
C LEU A 80 5.45 -8.37 -0.46
N LYS A 81 6.72 -8.52 -0.10
CA LYS A 81 7.43 -9.77 -0.33
C LYS A 81 6.80 -10.91 0.45
N SER A 82 6.46 -10.67 1.72
CA SER A 82 5.80 -11.67 2.54
C SER A 82 4.43 -12.04 1.98
N MET A 83 3.66 -11.03 1.59
CA MET A 83 2.35 -11.27 1.00
C MET A 83 2.46 -12.06 -0.30
N GLN A 84 3.42 -11.69 -1.12
CA GLN A 84 3.64 -12.38 -2.38
C GLN A 84 3.95 -13.85 -2.15
N GLN A 85 4.78 -14.15 -1.16
CA GLN A 85 5.11 -15.53 -0.84
C GLN A 85 3.89 -16.32 -0.42
N PHE A 86 3.03 -15.72 0.39
CA PHE A 86 1.79 -16.38 0.79
C PHE A 86 0.95 -16.76 -0.41
N TYR A 87 0.73 -15.81 -1.29
CA TYR A 87 -0.15 -16.04 -2.43
C TYR A 87 0.48 -16.97 -3.47
N LEU A 88 1.77 -16.84 -3.69
CA LEU A 88 2.46 -17.73 -4.62
C LEU A 88 2.48 -19.15 -4.11
N ASN A 89 2.75 -19.36 -2.82
CA ASN A 89 2.75 -20.68 -2.24
C ASN A 89 1.36 -21.29 -2.29
N GLU A 90 0.36 -20.51 -2.00
CA GLU A 90 -1.02 -20.97 -2.03
C GLU A 90 -1.42 -21.36 -3.44
N ASP A 91 -1.04 -20.54 -4.43
CA ASP A 91 -1.30 -20.85 -5.82
C ASP A 91 -0.63 -22.15 -6.22
N ALA A 92 0.59 -22.36 -5.78
CA ALA A 92 1.32 -23.60 -6.07
C ALA A 92 0.61 -24.79 -5.47
N LEU A 93 0.11 -24.67 -4.25
CA LEU A 93 -0.62 -25.75 -3.60
C LEU A 93 -1.93 -26.02 -4.30
N VAL A 94 -2.64 -25.00 -4.71
CA VAL A 94 -3.90 -25.16 -5.41
C VAL A 94 -3.66 -25.85 -6.75
N VAL A 95 -2.65 -25.44 -7.48
CA VAL A 95 -2.32 -26.07 -8.75
C VAL A 95 -1.97 -27.52 -8.57
N ALA A 96 -1.19 -27.84 -7.56
CA ALA A 96 -0.81 -29.23 -7.29
C ALA A 96 -2.03 -30.05 -6.92
N ALA A 97 -2.90 -29.51 -6.11
CA ALA A 97 -4.12 -30.20 -5.72
C ALA A 97 -5.01 -30.43 -6.92
N SER A 98 -5.14 -29.44 -7.78
CA SER A 98 -5.94 -29.58 -8.99
C SER A 98 -5.40 -30.66 -9.89
N THR A 99 -4.09 -30.73 -9.99
CA THR A 99 -3.43 -31.73 -10.80
C THR A 99 -3.71 -33.10 -10.27
N HIS A 100 -3.77 -33.25 -8.99
CA HIS A 100 -4.07 -34.50 -8.39
C HIS A 100 -5.47 -34.91 -8.54
N SER A 101 -6.39 -34.08 -8.15
CA SER A 101 -7.73 -34.49 -7.99
C SER A 101 -8.48 -34.36 -9.25
N SER A 102 -8.07 -33.54 -10.05
CA SER A 102 -8.79 -33.27 -11.21
C SER A 102 -10.16 -32.84 -10.89
N VAL A 103 -10.54 -32.47 -9.85
CA VAL A 103 -11.71 -32.14 -9.51
C VAL A 103 -11.99 -31.05 -9.04
N GLY A 104 -12.02 -30.77 -9.10
CA GLY A 104 -12.25 -29.90 -8.74
C GLY A 104 -12.86 -29.10 -8.18
N THR A 105 -13.16 -29.32 -8.12
CA THR A 105 -13.43 -28.55 -7.83
C THR A 105 -13.62 -27.62 -7.22
N ALA A 106 -13.80 -27.87 -7.05
CA ALA A 106 -13.80 -27.18 -6.50
C ALA A 106 -13.82 -26.23 -6.01
N VAL A 107 -13.84 -26.30 -5.90
CA VAL A 107 -13.64 -25.64 -5.35
C VAL A 107 -13.72 -24.77 -5.00
N VAL A 108 -13.87 -24.87 -4.93
CA VAL A 108 -13.56 -24.29 -4.52
C VAL A 108 -13.50 -23.43 -4.35
N GLN A 109 -13.70 -23.41 -4.28
CA GLN A 109 -13.33 -22.92 -4.00
C GLN A 109 -13.14 -22.10 -3.81
N HIS A 110 -13.26 -22.05 -3.63
CA HIS A 110 -12.71 -21.61 -3.26
C HIS A 110 -12.61 -21.01 -3.21
N ASN A 111 -12.82 -21.06 -3.06
CA ASN A 111 -12.44 -20.77 -2.82
C ASN A 111 -12.37 -20.27 -2.82
N VAL A 112 -12.67 -20.15 -2.72
CA VAL A 112 -12.33 -20.04 -2.55
C VAL A 112 -12.24 -19.74 -2.37
#